data_4834fdb2d1cfde11a58a9638e79f835d
#
_entry.id   4834fdb2d1cfde11a58a9638e79f835d
#
_cell.length_a   1.000
_cell.length_b   1.000
_cell.length_c   1.000
_cell.angle_alpha   90.00
_cell.angle_beta   90.00
_cell.angle_gamma   90.00
#
_symmetry.space_group_name_H-M   'P 1'
#
loop_
_entity.id
_entity.type
_entity.pdbx_description
1 polymer ?
#
loop_
_entity_poly.entity_id
_entity_poly.type
_entity_poly.pdbx_seq_one_letter_code
_entity_poly.pdbx_strand_id
1 'polypeptide(L)'
;MIINEELQNVRLSQILKDALIKATDTYSTPPQIIWIDNSTIATLGNFSASTGKAKAKKTFNVSALVAASLANGQVLNYHASLPEGKRRILYVDTEQSRYHCHNVLERILKLAGLSTATDNENLDFICLREYTPAVRIEVIDYALSHNEGYGLVIIDGIRDLLLDINNAAESVEVINKMMEWSSKYNIHIHCVLHLNKGDNNVRGHIGTEMNNKAETVLVISKNTNNPSISEVKALHIREKEFKPFAFTVNEQGLPELATDYDSSEDEHGKSAPLKYTDLTIEQHETALASAFAGKPIKGFERTIQAMIPAYEAIGFKRGRSVMVKVLQYLMNDLKLVKRYDKMFYYGEVPTNVQLFEEDE
;
A
#
# COMPACT_ATOMS: atom_id res chain seq x y z
N MET A 1 5.85 45.22 15.53
CA MET A 1 5.72 44.04 16.39
C MET A 1 4.27 43.85 16.85
N ILE A 2 3.65 44.81 17.51
CA ILE A 2 2.26 44.73 18.05
C ILE A 2 1.20 44.47 17.01
N ILE A 3 1.23 45.11 15.82
CA ILE A 3 0.26 44.95 14.75
C ILE A 3 0.30 43.49 14.16
N ASN A 4 1.48 42.89 14.17
CA ASN A 4 1.64 41.51 13.67
C ASN A 4 1.05 40.47 14.67
N GLU A 5 1.14 40.74 15.95
CA GLU A 5 0.61 39.88 17.02
C GLU A 5 -0.93 39.97 17.10
N GLU A 6 -1.51 41.16 16.95
CA GLU A 6 -2.97 41.32 16.86
C GLU A 6 -3.57 40.64 15.63
N LEU A 7 -2.95 40.78 14.47
CA LEU A 7 -3.40 40.10 13.23
C LEU A 7 -3.30 38.58 13.37
N GLN A 8 -2.23 38.08 14.00
CA GLN A 8 -2.06 36.65 14.27
C GLN A 8 -3.13 36.14 15.23
N ASN A 9 -3.44 36.86 16.31
CA ASN A 9 -4.47 36.50 17.28
C ASN A 9 -5.87 36.47 16.64
N VAL A 10 -6.20 37.44 15.78
CA VAL A 10 -7.47 37.46 15.02
C VAL A 10 -7.57 36.22 14.12
N ARG A 11 -6.50 35.87 13.38
CA ARG A 11 -6.45 34.69 12.54
C ARG A 11 -6.65 33.40 13.35
N LEU A 12 -5.92 33.24 14.45
CA LEU A 12 -6.01 32.04 15.31
C LEU A 12 -7.40 31.94 15.97
N SER A 13 -8.00 33.06 16.39
CA SER A 13 -9.36 33.07 16.92
C SER A 13 -10.39 32.64 15.88
N GLN A 14 -10.21 33.03 14.61
CA GLN A 14 -11.08 32.60 13.54
C GLN A 14 -10.90 31.09 13.25
N ILE A 15 -9.67 30.60 13.14
CA ILE A 15 -9.38 29.17 12.96
C ILE A 15 -9.99 28.35 14.09
N LEU A 16 -9.87 28.80 15.36
CA LEU A 16 -10.45 28.10 16.50
C LEU A 16 -11.98 28.00 16.41
N LYS A 17 -12.64 29.09 15.99
CA LYS A 17 -14.11 29.10 15.78
C LYS A 17 -14.53 28.13 14.68
N ASP A 18 -13.81 28.13 13.56
CA ASP A 18 -14.13 27.29 12.39
C ASP A 18 -13.82 25.81 12.67
N ALA A 19 -12.84 25.50 13.51
CA ALA A 19 -12.47 24.15 13.90
C ALA A 19 -13.32 23.55 15.02
N LEU A 20 -14.14 24.37 15.71
CA LEU A 20 -14.96 23.93 16.85
C LEU A 20 -16.17 23.14 16.35
N ILE A 21 -16.25 21.88 16.74
CA ILE A 21 -17.39 20.99 16.47
C ILE A 21 -18.30 20.96 17.71
N LYS A 22 -19.59 21.17 17.52
CA LYS A 22 -20.59 21.13 18.61
C LYS A 22 -21.48 19.89 18.43
N ALA A 23 -21.96 19.34 19.54
CA ALA A 23 -22.90 18.21 19.52
C ALA A 23 -24.22 18.51 18.79
N THR A 24 -24.55 19.79 18.63
CA THR A 24 -25.75 20.26 17.92
C THR A 24 -25.54 20.50 16.44
N ASP A 25 -24.27 20.39 15.95
CA ASP A 25 -23.98 20.57 14.54
C ASP A 25 -24.50 19.37 13.73
N THR A 26 -24.95 19.63 12.52
CA THR A 26 -25.40 18.60 11.58
C THR A 26 -24.49 18.59 10.37
N TYR A 27 -23.99 17.39 10.04
CA TYR A 27 -23.12 17.19 8.89
C TYR A 27 -23.78 16.22 7.90
N SER A 28 -23.72 16.53 6.62
CA SER A 28 -24.08 15.57 5.58
C SER A 28 -22.99 14.51 5.45
N THR A 29 -23.37 13.27 5.18
CA THR A 29 -22.42 12.22 4.83
C THR A 29 -21.65 12.62 3.57
N PRO A 30 -20.31 12.56 3.56
CA PRO A 30 -19.52 12.85 2.37
C PRO A 30 -19.99 11.97 1.20
N PRO A 31 -20.20 12.54 0.00
CA PRO A 31 -20.60 11.76 -1.16
C PRO A 31 -19.57 10.68 -1.48
N GLN A 32 -20.01 9.44 -1.51
CA GLN A 32 -19.23 8.32 -2.04
C GLN A 32 -19.23 8.44 -3.57
N ILE A 33 -18.08 8.27 -4.21
CA ILE A 33 -17.96 8.53 -5.65
C ILE A 33 -17.39 7.37 -6.46
N ILE A 34 -16.64 6.46 -5.85
CA ILE A 34 -16.08 5.28 -6.53
C ILE A 34 -16.20 4.06 -5.61
N TRP A 35 -16.61 2.93 -6.20
CA TRP A 35 -16.74 1.63 -5.55
C TRP A 35 -16.04 0.54 -6.33
N ILE A 36 -15.65 -0.53 -5.63
CA ILE A 36 -15.35 -1.84 -6.21
C ILE A 36 -16.39 -2.80 -5.60
N ASP A 37 -17.18 -3.46 -6.44
CA ASP A 37 -18.38 -4.19 -6.01
C ASP A 37 -19.29 -3.29 -5.14
N ASN A 38 -19.48 -3.66 -3.86
CA ASN A 38 -20.24 -2.88 -2.89
C ASN A 38 -19.38 -2.13 -1.87
N SER A 39 -18.07 -2.04 -2.11
CA SER A 39 -17.11 -1.42 -1.18
C SER A 39 -16.71 -0.06 -1.67
N THR A 40 -16.97 0.98 -0.90
CA THR A 40 -16.57 2.35 -1.20
C THR A 40 -15.05 2.48 -1.10
N ILE A 41 -14.40 2.94 -2.15
CA ILE A 41 -12.96 3.17 -2.19
C ILE A 41 -12.59 4.65 -2.27
N ALA A 42 -13.56 5.52 -2.58
CA ALA A 42 -13.34 6.95 -2.68
C ALA A 42 -14.58 7.76 -2.28
N THR A 43 -14.38 8.74 -1.40
CA THR A 43 -15.38 9.74 -1.00
C THR A 43 -14.83 11.15 -1.22
N LEU A 44 -15.70 12.13 -1.46
CA LEU A 44 -15.27 13.54 -1.54
C LEU A 44 -14.71 14.00 -0.19
N GLY A 45 -13.71 14.86 -0.21
CA GLY A 45 -13.02 15.36 0.98
C GLY A 45 -11.92 14.41 1.51
N ASN A 46 -11.66 13.29 0.85
CA ASN A 46 -10.66 12.29 1.25
C ASN A 46 -9.66 11.99 0.14
N PHE A 47 -8.72 11.10 0.42
CA PHE A 47 -7.76 10.62 -0.56
C PHE A 47 -7.48 9.13 -0.42
N SER A 48 -7.04 8.52 -1.50
CA SER A 48 -6.71 7.10 -1.63
C SER A 48 -5.44 6.90 -2.45
N ALA A 49 -4.93 5.69 -2.52
CA ALA A 49 -3.75 5.38 -3.30
C ALA A 49 -3.83 4.03 -4.02
N SER A 50 -3.15 3.94 -5.17
CA SER A 50 -2.78 2.70 -5.83
C SER A 50 -1.27 2.47 -5.69
N THR A 51 -0.88 1.31 -5.17
CA THR A 51 0.52 0.95 -5.00
C THR A 51 0.84 -0.38 -5.68
N GLY A 52 2.12 -0.67 -5.89
CA GLY A 52 2.56 -1.92 -6.49
C GLY A 52 4.01 -1.82 -6.98
N LYS A 53 4.63 -2.98 -7.22
CA LYS A 53 5.99 -3.05 -7.76
C LYS A 53 6.07 -2.38 -9.14
N ALA A 54 7.28 -2.00 -9.56
CA ALA A 54 7.51 -1.52 -10.91
C ALA A 54 6.99 -2.52 -11.95
N LYS A 55 6.37 -2.03 -13.03
CA LYS A 55 5.78 -2.83 -14.11
C LYS A 55 4.59 -3.71 -13.70
N ALA A 56 3.94 -3.46 -12.56
CA ALA A 56 2.71 -4.14 -12.14
C ALA A 56 1.45 -3.64 -12.87
N LYS A 57 1.58 -2.73 -13.83
CA LYS A 57 0.49 -2.14 -14.62
C LYS A 57 -0.43 -1.21 -13.81
N LYS A 58 0.11 -0.49 -12.81
CA LYS A 58 -0.65 0.49 -12.00
C LYS A 58 -1.38 1.52 -12.85
N THR A 59 -0.70 2.15 -13.81
CA THR A 59 -1.29 3.17 -14.69
C THR A 59 -2.45 2.59 -15.54
N PHE A 60 -2.43 1.31 -15.92
CA PHE A 60 -3.57 0.66 -16.58
C PHE A 60 -4.78 0.53 -15.63
N ASN A 61 -4.52 0.15 -14.37
CA ASN A 61 -5.55 0.08 -13.35
C ASN A 61 -6.17 1.46 -13.07
N VAL A 62 -5.33 2.49 -12.92
CA VAL A 62 -5.79 3.87 -12.70
C VAL A 62 -6.53 4.41 -13.93
N SER A 63 -6.11 4.03 -15.16
CA SER A 63 -6.87 4.38 -16.37
C SER A 63 -8.29 3.85 -16.34
N ALA A 64 -8.51 2.61 -15.83
CA ALA A 64 -9.84 2.05 -15.68
C ALA A 64 -10.68 2.77 -14.63
N LEU A 65 -10.08 3.10 -13.47
CA LEU A 65 -10.72 3.90 -12.42
C LEU A 65 -11.17 5.27 -12.93
N VAL A 66 -10.28 5.97 -13.65
CA VAL A 66 -10.58 7.29 -14.23
C VAL A 66 -11.63 7.17 -15.33
N ALA A 67 -11.57 6.15 -16.17
CA ALA A 67 -12.56 5.92 -17.22
C ALA A 67 -13.95 5.65 -16.65
N ALA A 68 -14.08 4.85 -15.56
CA ALA A 68 -15.33 4.66 -14.85
C ALA A 68 -15.89 5.99 -14.32
N SER A 69 -14.99 6.81 -13.74
CA SER A 69 -15.35 8.13 -13.21
C SER A 69 -15.79 9.11 -14.31
N LEU A 70 -15.10 9.11 -15.46
CA LEU A 70 -15.40 9.98 -16.59
C LEU A 70 -16.73 9.59 -17.25
N ALA A 71 -16.98 8.28 -17.41
CA ALA A 71 -18.23 7.74 -17.91
C ALA A 71 -19.40 7.88 -16.91
N ASN A 72 -19.08 8.11 -15.63
CA ASN A 72 -20.03 8.02 -14.50
C ASN A 72 -20.76 6.67 -14.51
N GLY A 73 -19.99 5.58 -14.63
CA GLY A 73 -20.49 4.24 -14.88
C GLY A 73 -19.51 3.17 -14.43
N GLN A 74 -19.45 2.06 -15.16
CA GLN A 74 -18.63 0.91 -14.78
C GLN A 74 -17.54 0.63 -15.83
N VAL A 75 -16.29 0.42 -15.36
CA VAL A 75 -15.15 -0.08 -16.14
C VAL A 75 -14.37 -1.06 -15.26
N LEU A 76 -14.12 -2.27 -15.75
CA LEU A 76 -13.67 -3.40 -14.93
C LEU A 76 -14.63 -3.58 -13.73
N ASN A 77 -14.07 -3.73 -12.52
CA ASN A 77 -14.86 -3.78 -11.29
C ASN A 77 -15.06 -2.39 -10.63
N TYR A 78 -14.56 -1.32 -11.27
CA TYR A 78 -14.82 0.03 -10.78
C TYR A 78 -16.19 0.50 -11.22
N HIS A 79 -16.97 0.96 -10.27
CA HIS A 79 -18.20 1.72 -10.48
C HIS A 79 -18.02 3.12 -9.94
N ALA A 80 -18.39 4.14 -10.69
CA ALA A 80 -18.27 5.52 -10.26
C ALA A 80 -19.55 6.33 -10.51
N SER A 81 -19.84 7.25 -9.59
CA SER A 81 -20.94 8.19 -9.67
C SER A 81 -20.52 9.51 -9.04
N LEU A 82 -19.98 10.42 -9.86
CA LEU A 82 -19.61 11.75 -9.43
C LEU A 82 -20.85 12.66 -9.39
N PRO A 83 -21.06 13.45 -8.33
CA PRO A 83 -22.19 14.35 -8.23
C PRO A 83 -22.20 15.42 -9.31
N GLU A 84 -23.38 15.94 -9.62
CA GLU A 84 -23.52 17.14 -10.47
C GLU A 84 -22.69 18.30 -9.89
N GLY A 85 -22.00 19.04 -10.74
CA GLY A 85 -21.06 20.09 -10.32
C GLY A 85 -19.68 19.58 -9.84
N LYS A 86 -19.44 18.24 -9.81
CA LYS A 86 -18.18 17.59 -9.44
C LYS A 86 -17.73 16.56 -10.49
N ARG A 87 -18.12 16.77 -11.75
CA ARG A 87 -17.88 15.81 -12.85
C ARG A 87 -16.50 15.89 -13.46
N ARG A 88 -15.77 16.99 -13.25
CA ARG A 88 -14.44 17.17 -13.84
C ARG A 88 -13.38 16.37 -13.11
N ILE A 89 -12.42 15.89 -13.87
CA ILE A 89 -11.28 15.08 -13.41
C ILE A 89 -10.00 15.82 -13.82
N LEU A 90 -9.07 15.97 -12.87
CA LEU A 90 -7.71 16.45 -13.13
C LEU A 90 -6.76 15.26 -13.03
N TYR A 91 -6.10 14.91 -14.13
CA TYR A 91 -5.03 13.90 -14.14
C TYR A 91 -3.66 14.60 -14.23
N VAL A 92 -2.84 14.39 -13.21
CA VAL A 92 -1.48 14.93 -13.12
C VAL A 92 -0.49 13.79 -13.27
N ASP A 93 0.27 13.75 -14.36
CA ASP A 93 1.37 12.80 -14.56
C ASP A 93 2.71 13.51 -14.35
N THR A 94 3.52 12.97 -13.44
CA THR A 94 4.81 13.53 -13.06
C THR A 94 6.01 12.71 -13.57
N GLU A 95 5.76 11.53 -14.13
CA GLU A 95 6.80 10.58 -14.52
C GLU A 95 7.00 10.45 -16.03
N GLN A 96 5.91 10.48 -16.81
CA GLN A 96 5.92 10.09 -18.21
C GLN A 96 6.17 11.28 -19.15
N SER A 97 6.68 10.98 -20.36
CA SER A 97 6.78 11.98 -21.43
C SER A 97 5.39 12.29 -22.01
N ARG A 98 5.26 13.45 -22.67
CA ARG A 98 4.00 13.88 -23.31
C ARG A 98 3.39 12.83 -24.23
N TYR A 99 4.22 12.09 -24.99
CA TYR A 99 3.76 11.00 -25.84
C TYR A 99 3.09 9.88 -25.04
N HIS A 100 3.70 9.46 -23.94
CA HIS A 100 3.13 8.42 -23.10
C HIS A 100 1.91 8.90 -22.30
N CYS A 101 1.91 10.15 -21.85
CA CYS A 101 0.73 10.77 -21.25
C CYS A 101 -0.45 10.80 -22.24
N HIS A 102 -0.20 11.13 -23.51
CA HIS A 102 -1.24 11.09 -24.54
C HIS A 102 -1.80 9.68 -24.75
N ASN A 103 -0.96 8.65 -24.74
CA ASN A 103 -1.43 7.27 -24.82
C ASN A 103 -2.27 6.85 -23.59
N VAL A 104 -1.98 7.39 -22.40
CA VAL A 104 -2.80 7.18 -21.20
C VAL A 104 -4.15 7.88 -21.34
N LEU A 105 -4.16 9.14 -21.82
CA LEU A 105 -5.37 9.91 -22.10
C LEU A 105 -6.28 9.16 -23.09
N GLU A 106 -5.73 8.74 -24.25
CA GLU A 106 -6.50 7.96 -25.24
C GLU A 106 -7.05 6.65 -24.64
N ARG A 107 -6.28 5.95 -23.80
CA ARG A 107 -6.74 4.74 -23.13
C ARG A 107 -7.95 5.02 -22.23
N ILE A 108 -7.90 6.10 -21.45
CA ILE A 108 -9.00 6.52 -20.58
C ILE A 108 -10.25 6.79 -21.42
N LEU A 109 -10.13 7.58 -22.51
CA LEU A 109 -11.24 7.90 -23.40
C LEU A 109 -11.84 6.63 -24.03
N LYS A 110 -11.01 5.75 -24.57
CA LYS A 110 -11.44 4.47 -25.17
C LYS A 110 -12.19 3.58 -24.16
N LEU A 111 -11.68 3.46 -22.94
CA LEU A 111 -12.32 2.70 -21.87
C LEU A 111 -13.65 3.31 -21.42
N ALA A 112 -13.77 4.63 -21.45
CA ALA A 112 -15.00 5.36 -21.14
C ALA A 112 -16.02 5.34 -22.32
N GLY A 113 -15.66 4.75 -23.46
CA GLY A 113 -16.50 4.76 -24.68
C GLY A 113 -16.60 6.12 -25.34
N LEU A 114 -15.60 6.99 -25.15
CA LEU A 114 -15.57 8.35 -25.65
C LEU A 114 -14.65 8.50 -26.89
N SER A 115 -14.90 9.54 -27.68
CA SER A 115 -14.07 9.87 -28.85
C SER A 115 -12.66 10.28 -28.43
N THR A 116 -11.65 9.77 -29.14
CA THR A 116 -10.26 10.25 -29.04
C THR A 116 -9.93 11.35 -30.04
N ALA A 117 -10.88 11.75 -30.90
CA ALA A 117 -10.70 12.78 -31.91
C ALA A 117 -11.09 14.19 -31.42
N THR A 118 -11.65 14.28 -30.22
CA THR A 118 -12.11 15.55 -29.60
C THR A 118 -11.72 15.58 -28.14
N ASP A 119 -11.36 16.77 -27.66
CA ASP A 119 -11.11 16.98 -26.23
C ASP A 119 -12.39 16.77 -25.42
N ASN A 120 -12.23 16.31 -24.20
CA ASN A 120 -13.33 16.10 -23.28
C ASN A 120 -13.30 17.16 -22.17
N GLU A 121 -14.38 17.93 -22.04
CA GLU A 121 -14.50 19.05 -21.08
C GLU A 121 -14.40 18.61 -19.60
N ASN A 122 -14.65 17.33 -19.31
CA ASN A 122 -14.59 16.77 -17.97
C ASN A 122 -13.24 16.10 -17.64
N LEU A 123 -12.23 16.17 -18.51
CA LEU A 123 -10.91 15.58 -18.25
C LEU A 123 -9.79 16.55 -18.65
N ASP A 124 -9.15 17.11 -17.63
CA ASP A 124 -7.90 17.85 -17.79
C ASP A 124 -6.73 16.91 -17.50
N PHE A 125 -5.86 16.71 -18.48
CA PHE A 125 -4.66 15.89 -18.35
C PHE A 125 -3.40 16.75 -18.47
N ILE A 126 -2.61 16.85 -17.38
CA ILE A 126 -1.39 17.66 -17.35
C ILE A 126 -0.14 16.79 -17.16
N CYS A 127 0.91 17.08 -17.93
CA CYS A 127 2.20 16.42 -17.88
C CYS A 127 3.21 17.35 -17.21
N LEU A 128 3.67 17.00 -16.01
CA LEU A 128 4.56 17.81 -15.18
C LEU A 128 5.97 17.23 -15.02
N ARG A 129 6.35 16.25 -15.81
CA ARG A 129 7.65 15.58 -15.73
C ARG A 129 8.83 16.54 -15.74
N GLU A 130 8.77 17.60 -16.55
CA GLU A 130 9.88 18.51 -16.80
C GLU A 130 10.08 19.56 -15.69
N TYR A 131 9.17 19.61 -14.70
CA TYR A 131 9.17 20.63 -13.66
C TYR A 131 9.71 20.10 -12.34
N THR A 132 10.19 21.01 -11.48
CA THR A 132 10.64 20.68 -10.12
C THR A 132 9.47 20.34 -9.20
N PRO A 133 9.67 19.63 -8.09
CA PRO A 133 8.62 19.32 -7.13
C PRO A 133 7.82 20.53 -6.66
N ALA A 134 8.49 21.64 -6.34
CA ALA A 134 7.83 22.89 -5.93
C ALA A 134 6.91 23.44 -7.04
N VAL A 135 7.37 23.51 -8.28
CA VAL A 135 6.57 23.99 -9.42
C VAL A 135 5.38 23.05 -9.69
N ARG A 136 5.56 21.72 -9.52
CA ARG A 136 4.45 20.77 -9.66
C ARG A 136 3.35 21.06 -8.65
N ILE A 137 3.69 21.30 -7.38
CA ILE A 137 2.75 21.66 -6.33
C ILE A 137 2.06 23.00 -6.66
N GLU A 138 2.80 24.01 -7.08
CA GLU A 138 2.24 25.32 -7.48
C GLU A 138 1.25 25.18 -8.65
N VAL A 139 1.54 24.37 -9.66
CA VAL A 139 0.63 24.12 -10.79
C VAL A 139 -0.64 23.40 -10.36
N ILE A 140 -0.54 22.42 -9.46
CA ILE A 140 -1.72 21.75 -8.90
C ILE A 140 -2.56 22.73 -8.09
N ASP A 141 -1.96 23.49 -7.19
CA ASP A 141 -2.64 24.56 -6.42
C ASP A 141 -3.36 25.55 -7.34
N TYR A 142 -2.67 25.98 -8.41
CA TYR A 142 -3.25 26.91 -9.40
C TYR A 142 -4.44 26.28 -10.11
N ALA A 143 -4.31 25.04 -10.58
CA ALA A 143 -5.39 24.34 -11.27
C ALA A 143 -6.63 24.19 -10.37
N LEU A 144 -6.44 23.81 -9.10
CA LEU A 144 -7.53 23.63 -8.16
C LEU A 144 -8.19 24.93 -7.72
N SER A 145 -7.43 26.03 -7.65
CA SER A 145 -7.95 27.33 -7.20
C SER A 145 -8.63 28.14 -8.31
N HIS A 146 -8.33 27.85 -9.58
CA HIS A 146 -8.82 28.61 -10.73
C HIS A 146 -9.83 27.85 -11.60
N ASN A 147 -10.07 26.58 -11.30
CA ASN A 147 -11.04 25.77 -12.02
C ASN A 147 -12.00 25.10 -11.05
N GLU A 148 -13.28 25.29 -11.30
CA GLU A 148 -14.36 24.67 -10.51
C GLU A 148 -14.77 23.32 -11.12
N GLY A 149 -15.51 22.54 -10.36
CA GLY A 149 -16.16 21.33 -10.81
C GLY A 149 -15.30 20.06 -10.74
N TYR A 150 -14.04 20.12 -10.28
CA TYR A 150 -13.29 18.90 -10.02
C TYR A 150 -13.92 18.09 -8.90
N GLY A 151 -14.13 16.79 -9.14
CA GLY A 151 -14.53 15.81 -8.14
C GLY A 151 -13.44 14.80 -7.87
N LEU A 152 -12.62 14.49 -8.89
CA LEU A 152 -11.51 13.54 -8.78
C LEU A 152 -10.21 14.18 -9.29
N VAL A 153 -9.14 13.98 -8.52
CA VAL A 153 -7.77 14.36 -8.90
C VAL A 153 -6.88 13.13 -8.84
N ILE A 154 -6.15 12.86 -9.90
CA ILE A 154 -5.15 11.79 -9.97
C ILE A 154 -3.76 12.41 -9.89
N ILE A 155 -2.88 11.86 -9.06
CA ILE A 155 -1.45 12.22 -8.99
C ILE A 155 -0.63 10.96 -9.26
N ASP A 156 -0.22 10.76 -10.50
CA ASP A 156 0.60 9.64 -10.97
C ASP A 156 2.02 10.14 -11.21
N GLY A 157 2.87 10.06 -10.29
CA GLY A 157 3.43 9.55 -9.11
C GLY A 157 3.64 10.61 -8.02
N ILE A 158 2.95 10.44 -6.91
CA ILE A 158 3.01 11.38 -5.77
C ILE A 158 4.44 11.60 -5.24
N ARG A 159 5.32 10.60 -5.36
CA ARG A 159 6.72 10.67 -4.96
C ARG A 159 7.46 11.87 -5.58
N ASP A 160 7.10 12.24 -6.79
CA ASP A 160 7.80 13.27 -7.52
C ASP A 160 7.41 14.71 -7.09
N LEU A 161 6.54 14.82 -6.09
CA LEU A 161 6.29 16.06 -5.35
C LEU A 161 7.29 16.28 -4.21
N LEU A 162 8.21 15.34 -3.96
CA LEU A 162 9.25 15.38 -2.95
C LEU A 162 10.63 15.55 -3.59
N LEU A 163 11.52 16.26 -2.91
CA LEU A 163 12.95 16.30 -3.26
C LEU A 163 13.65 15.03 -2.79
N ASP A 164 13.40 14.63 -1.52
CA ASP A 164 13.95 13.40 -0.95
C ASP A 164 12.85 12.52 -0.35
N ILE A 165 12.70 11.33 -0.91
CA ILE A 165 11.73 10.32 -0.46
C ILE A 165 11.97 9.84 0.98
N ASN A 166 13.19 9.99 1.48
CA ASN A 166 13.57 9.59 2.84
C ASN A 166 13.43 10.75 3.84
N ASN A 167 13.04 11.93 3.38
CA ASN A 167 12.76 13.08 4.24
C ASN A 167 11.36 12.96 4.84
N ALA A 168 11.30 12.68 6.14
CA ALA A 168 10.02 12.54 6.85
C ALA A 168 9.22 13.85 6.88
N ALA A 169 9.88 15.00 7.02
CA ALA A 169 9.20 16.30 7.07
C ALA A 169 8.54 16.65 5.74
N GLU A 170 9.26 16.49 4.61
CA GLU A 170 8.68 16.68 3.27
C GLU A 170 7.51 15.74 3.01
N SER A 171 7.61 14.47 3.45
CA SER A 171 6.55 13.49 3.30
C SER A 171 5.28 13.90 4.04
N VAL A 172 5.42 14.39 5.28
CA VAL A 172 4.29 14.91 6.08
C VAL A 172 3.70 16.16 5.43
N GLU A 173 4.53 17.06 4.88
CA GLU A 173 4.09 18.28 4.21
C GLU A 173 3.23 17.97 2.97
N VAL A 174 3.67 17.06 2.10
CA VAL A 174 2.89 16.65 0.92
C VAL A 174 1.56 16.01 1.31
N ILE A 175 1.55 15.14 2.33
CA ILE A 175 0.30 14.53 2.82
C ILE A 175 -0.63 15.59 3.43
N ASN A 176 -0.12 16.54 4.20
CA ASN A 176 -0.92 17.64 4.73
C ASN A 176 -1.50 18.51 3.60
N LYS A 177 -0.74 18.73 2.54
CA LYS A 177 -1.21 19.44 1.36
C LYS A 177 -2.37 18.72 0.66
N MET A 178 -2.28 17.39 0.54
CA MET A 178 -3.40 16.58 0.01
C MET A 178 -4.64 16.64 0.90
N MET A 179 -4.47 16.60 2.22
CA MET A 179 -5.57 16.75 3.18
C MET A 179 -6.21 18.15 3.04
N GLU A 180 -5.41 19.20 2.89
CA GLU A 180 -5.88 20.56 2.64
C GLU A 180 -6.67 20.64 1.32
N TRP A 181 -6.10 20.16 0.22
CA TRP A 181 -6.75 20.20 -1.09
C TRP A 181 -8.07 19.42 -1.11
N SER A 182 -8.06 18.18 -0.59
CA SER A 182 -9.27 17.34 -0.59
C SER A 182 -10.40 17.98 0.21
N SER A 183 -10.10 18.54 1.38
CA SER A 183 -11.08 19.21 2.24
C SER A 183 -11.54 20.56 1.65
N LYS A 184 -10.59 21.46 1.32
CA LYS A 184 -10.88 22.82 0.86
C LYS A 184 -11.71 22.84 -0.44
N TYR A 185 -11.36 21.97 -1.39
CA TYR A 185 -12.02 21.93 -2.69
C TYR A 185 -13.13 20.87 -2.76
N ASN A 186 -13.35 20.11 -1.68
CA ASN A 186 -14.30 19.00 -1.62
C ASN A 186 -14.14 18.06 -2.83
N ILE A 187 -12.94 17.49 -2.97
CA ILE A 187 -12.51 16.60 -4.04
C ILE A 187 -11.99 15.30 -3.46
N HIS A 188 -11.96 14.24 -4.26
CA HIS A 188 -11.18 13.05 -3.93
C HIS A 188 -9.83 13.08 -4.65
N ILE A 189 -8.73 12.77 -3.96
CA ILE A 189 -7.39 12.68 -4.55
C ILE A 189 -6.96 11.21 -4.55
N HIS A 190 -6.67 10.66 -5.74
CA HIS A 190 -6.12 9.31 -5.86
C HIS A 190 -4.66 9.35 -6.33
N CYS A 191 -3.77 8.79 -5.52
CA CYS A 191 -2.33 8.85 -5.77
C CYS A 191 -1.78 7.52 -6.25
N VAL A 192 -0.68 7.57 -7.01
CA VAL A 192 0.08 6.38 -7.40
C VAL A 192 1.44 6.38 -6.73
N LEU A 193 1.78 5.25 -6.09
CA LEU A 193 3.04 5.01 -5.42
C LEU A 193 3.69 3.69 -5.85
N HIS A 194 5.00 3.58 -5.62
CA HIS A 194 5.73 2.33 -5.79
C HIS A 194 5.94 1.62 -4.45
N LEU A 195 5.88 0.27 -4.45
CA LEU A 195 6.35 -0.55 -3.33
C LEU A 195 7.87 -0.61 -3.29
N ASN A 196 8.42 -0.93 -2.13
CA ASN A 196 9.83 -1.27 -1.97
C ASN A 196 10.19 -2.51 -2.82
N LYS A 197 11.47 -2.61 -3.21
CA LYS A 197 11.95 -3.78 -3.98
C LYS A 197 12.05 -5.04 -3.13
N GLY A 198 12.33 -4.92 -1.82
CA GLY A 198 12.66 -6.03 -0.93
C GLY A 198 11.52 -6.53 -0.05
N ASP A 199 10.50 -5.72 0.16
CA ASP A 199 9.31 -6.06 0.94
C ASP A 199 8.03 -5.54 0.26
N ASN A 200 6.87 -5.83 0.84
CA ASN A 200 5.59 -5.36 0.32
C ASN A 200 5.15 -4.03 0.96
N ASN A 201 6.06 -3.33 1.66
CA ASN A 201 5.76 -2.04 2.25
C ASN A 201 5.80 -0.94 1.18
N VAL A 202 4.96 0.07 1.33
CA VAL A 202 4.96 1.24 0.47
C VAL A 202 6.25 2.02 0.68
N ARG A 203 6.87 2.48 -0.40
CA ARG A 203 8.22 3.00 -0.40
C ARG A 203 8.33 4.36 0.28
N GLY A 204 9.30 4.48 1.22
CA GLY A 204 9.67 5.73 1.89
C GLY A 204 8.69 6.18 2.97
N HIS A 205 9.00 7.30 3.61
CA HIS A 205 8.15 7.89 4.65
C HIS A 205 6.77 8.28 4.14
N ILE A 206 6.67 8.78 2.91
CA ILE A 206 5.38 9.11 2.30
C ILE A 206 4.45 7.89 2.18
N GLY A 207 5.02 6.70 1.95
CA GLY A 207 4.24 5.47 1.92
C GLY A 207 3.65 5.11 3.28
N THR A 208 4.40 5.29 4.36
CA THR A 208 3.92 5.09 5.73
C THR A 208 2.80 6.08 6.08
N GLU A 209 2.99 7.36 5.78
CA GLU A 209 1.98 8.39 6.00
C GLU A 209 0.70 8.14 5.18
N MET A 210 0.86 7.68 3.94
CA MET A 210 -0.25 7.30 3.07
C MET A 210 -1.08 6.16 3.67
N ASN A 211 -0.42 5.09 4.14
CA ASN A 211 -1.11 3.96 4.78
C ASN A 211 -1.88 4.37 6.04
N ASN A 212 -1.36 5.34 6.80
CA ASN A 212 -1.98 5.79 8.04
C ASN A 212 -3.19 6.71 7.82
N LYS A 213 -3.20 7.50 6.75
CA LYS A 213 -4.16 8.59 6.55
C LYS A 213 -5.12 8.40 5.39
N ALA A 214 -4.76 7.59 4.39
CA ALA A 214 -5.63 7.33 3.24
C ALA A 214 -6.90 6.58 3.63
N GLU A 215 -7.98 6.85 2.93
CA GLU A 215 -9.25 6.12 3.05
C GLU A 215 -9.10 4.68 2.54
N THR A 216 -8.42 4.53 1.42
CA THR A 216 -8.18 3.24 0.77
C THR A 216 -6.79 3.22 0.15
N VAL A 217 -6.09 2.09 0.30
CA VAL A 217 -4.85 1.79 -0.42
C VAL A 217 -5.03 0.48 -1.17
N LEU A 218 -4.97 0.55 -2.51
CA LEU A 218 -5.03 -0.59 -3.40
C LEU A 218 -3.62 -1.09 -3.72
N VAL A 219 -3.44 -2.40 -3.78
CA VAL A 219 -2.21 -3.03 -4.28
C VAL A 219 -2.47 -3.65 -5.64
N ILE A 220 -1.64 -3.27 -6.60
CA ILE A 220 -1.60 -3.88 -7.93
C ILE A 220 -0.35 -4.76 -8.01
N SER A 221 -0.54 -6.07 -8.21
CA SER A 221 0.52 -7.06 -8.31
C SER A 221 0.38 -7.90 -9.58
N LYS A 222 1.50 -8.41 -10.09
CA LYS A 222 1.46 -9.44 -11.12
C LYS A 222 1.12 -10.78 -10.48
N ASN A 223 0.24 -11.53 -11.10
CA ASN A 223 0.00 -12.91 -10.71
C ASN A 223 1.30 -13.73 -10.83
N THR A 224 1.58 -14.57 -9.84
CA THR A 224 2.81 -15.37 -9.78
C THR A 224 2.86 -16.46 -10.82
N ASN A 225 1.71 -17.02 -11.17
CA ASN A 225 1.57 -18.13 -12.11
C ASN A 225 1.46 -17.64 -13.56
N ASN A 226 0.83 -16.47 -13.75
CA ASN A 226 0.67 -15.85 -15.08
C ASN A 226 1.02 -14.35 -15.03
N PRO A 227 2.26 -13.94 -15.38
CA PRO A 227 2.70 -12.55 -15.37
C PRO A 227 1.94 -11.60 -16.30
N SER A 228 1.12 -12.11 -17.23
CA SER A 228 0.24 -11.29 -18.07
C SER A 228 -0.96 -10.75 -17.29
N ILE A 229 -1.35 -11.43 -16.22
CA ILE A 229 -2.44 -11.04 -15.31
C ILE A 229 -1.91 -10.09 -14.24
N SER A 230 -2.66 -9.03 -13.96
CA SER A 230 -2.45 -8.13 -12.84
C SER A 230 -3.64 -8.20 -11.89
N GLU A 231 -3.37 -8.35 -10.61
CA GLU A 231 -4.35 -8.47 -9.53
C GLU A 231 -4.50 -7.15 -8.80
N VAL A 232 -5.71 -6.84 -8.38
CA VAL A 232 -6.06 -5.66 -7.58
C VAL A 232 -6.66 -6.14 -6.27
N LYS A 233 -6.02 -5.76 -5.17
CA LYS A 233 -6.43 -6.11 -3.80
C LYS A 233 -6.47 -4.86 -2.93
N ALA A 234 -7.28 -4.85 -1.88
CA ALA A 234 -7.15 -3.85 -0.82
C ALA A 234 -5.90 -4.18 0.02
N LEU A 235 -5.03 -3.18 0.26
CA LEU A 235 -4.00 -3.24 1.29
C LEU A 235 -4.56 -2.70 2.61
N HIS A 236 -5.26 -1.57 2.53
CA HIS A 236 -6.02 -0.95 3.60
C HIS A 236 -7.30 -0.37 3.02
N ILE A 237 -8.39 -0.53 3.72
CA ILE A 237 -9.69 0.05 3.38
C ILE A 237 -10.44 0.34 4.68
N ARG A 238 -11.07 1.51 4.79
CA ARG A 238 -11.88 1.87 5.98
C ARG A 238 -13.24 1.19 5.97
N GLU A 239 -13.76 0.90 4.79
CA GLU A 239 -15.02 0.18 4.56
C GLU A 239 -14.80 -1.34 4.51
N LYS A 240 -15.87 -2.08 4.21
CA LYS A 240 -15.80 -3.52 4.01
C LYS A 240 -14.88 -3.87 2.84
N GLU A 241 -14.03 -4.87 3.01
CA GLU A 241 -13.15 -5.35 1.94
C GLU A 241 -13.97 -5.91 0.76
N PHE A 242 -13.49 -5.65 -0.46
CA PHE A 242 -14.00 -6.23 -1.69
C PHE A 242 -13.21 -7.50 -2.05
N LYS A 243 -13.81 -8.35 -2.88
CA LYS A 243 -13.09 -9.52 -3.42
C LYS A 243 -12.02 -9.06 -4.40
N PRO A 244 -10.77 -9.57 -4.29
CA PRO A 244 -9.74 -9.29 -5.27
C PRO A 244 -10.22 -9.59 -6.69
N PHE A 245 -9.86 -8.73 -7.63
CA PHE A 245 -10.12 -8.96 -9.03
C PHE A 245 -8.82 -8.86 -9.85
N ALA A 246 -8.85 -9.36 -11.05
CA ALA A 246 -7.69 -9.33 -11.93
C ALA A 246 -8.04 -8.86 -13.33
N PHE A 247 -7.03 -8.32 -14.02
CA PHE A 247 -7.15 -7.86 -15.38
C PHE A 247 -5.92 -8.23 -16.20
N THR A 248 -6.12 -8.38 -17.50
CA THR A 248 -5.08 -8.45 -18.53
C THR A 248 -5.06 -7.17 -19.35
N VAL A 249 -4.09 -7.03 -20.23
CA VAL A 249 -4.07 -5.95 -21.23
C VAL A 249 -4.16 -6.62 -22.60
N ASN A 250 -5.21 -6.29 -23.35
CA ASN A 250 -5.46 -6.85 -24.67
C ASN A 250 -4.54 -6.26 -25.75
N GLU A 251 -4.65 -6.75 -26.98
CA GLU A 251 -3.83 -6.32 -28.12
C GLU A 251 -3.98 -4.83 -28.45
N GLN A 252 -5.10 -4.23 -28.08
CA GLN A 252 -5.37 -2.79 -28.29
C GLN A 252 -4.77 -1.91 -27.16
N GLY A 253 -4.09 -2.55 -26.18
CA GLY A 253 -3.52 -1.85 -25.01
C GLY A 253 -4.54 -1.41 -23.98
N LEU A 254 -5.72 -2.03 -23.95
CA LEU A 254 -6.77 -1.74 -22.98
C LEU A 254 -6.82 -2.82 -21.88
N PRO A 255 -6.98 -2.46 -20.61
CA PRO A 255 -7.23 -3.41 -19.55
C PRO A 255 -8.63 -4.03 -19.70
N GLU A 256 -8.73 -5.34 -19.52
CA GLU A 256 -9.95 -6.12 -19.53
C GLU A 256 -9.92 -7.15 -18.39
N LEU A 257 -11.08 -7.52 -17.84
CA LEU A 257 -11.16 -8.50 -16.75
C LEU A 257 -10.58 -9.84 -17.20
N ALA A 258 -9.77 -10.43 -16.33
CA ALA A 258 -9.25 -11.78 -16.54
C ALA A 258 -10.34 -12.80 -16.19
N THR A 259 -10.89 -13.48 -17.21
CA THR A 259 -11.97 -14.47 -17.06
C THR A 259 -11.54 -15.74 -16.32
N ASP A 260 -10.26 -16.07 -16.39
CA ASP A 260 -9.68 -17.29 -15.82
C ASP A 260 -9.02 -17.04 -14.43
N TYR A 261 -9.34 -15.93 -13.81
CA TYR A 261 -8.84 -15.59 -12.48
C TYR A 261 -9.81 -16.06 -11.40
N ASP A 262 -9.38 -17.05 -10.61
CA ASP A 262 -10.09 -17.47 -9.41
C ASP A 262 -9.38 -16.90 -8.17
N SER A 263 -10.03 -15.94 -7.49
CA SER A 263 -9.51 -15.35 -6.26
C SER A 263 -9.40 -16.35 -5.10
N SER A 264 -10.09 -17.50 -5.18
CA SER A 264 -10.07 -18.56 -4.17
C SER A 264 -8.78 -19.37 -4.19
N GLU A 265 -8.07 -19.43 -5.33
CA GLU A 265 -6.75 -20.10 -5.40
C GLU A 265 -5.67 -19.34 -4.62
N ASP A 266 -5.81 -18.02 -4.47
CA ASP A 266 -4.88 -17.21 -3.69
C ASP A 266 -5.16 -17.20 -2.19
N GLU A 267 -6.37 -17.52 -1.74
CA GLU A 267 -6.67 -17.74 -0.32
C GLU A 267 -6.05 -19.05 0.20
N HIS A 268 -5.72 -19.99 -0.68
CA HIS A 268 -4.93 -21.19 -0.36
C HIS A 268 -3.45 -21.06 -0.72
N GLY A 269 -3.06 -19.98 -1.40
CA GLY A 269 -1.71 -19.73 -1.86
C GLY A 269 -0.96 -18.70 -1.01
N LYS A 270 -0.39 -19.15 0.10
CA LYS A 270 0.51 -18.45 1.02
C LYS A 270 -0.18 -17.49 2.00
N SER A 271 -0.74 -18.02 3.07
CA SER A 271 -0.56 -17.45 4.40
C SER A 271 0.87 -16.89 4.47
N ALA A 272 1.04 -15.68 5.02
CA ALA A 272 2.37 -15.13 5.27
C ALA A 272 3.25 -16.27 5.81
N PRO A 273 4.45 -16.50 5.26
CA PRO A 273 5.19 -17.71 5.56
C PRO A 273 5.30 -17.83 7.07
N LEU A 274 4.72 -18.91 7.60
CA LEU A 274 4.62 -19.19 9.03
C LEU A 274 5.91 -18.76 9.72
N LYS A 275 5.84 -17.82 10.65
CA LYS A 275 7.01 -17.40 11.41
C LYS A 275 7.30 -18.49 12.45
N TYR A 276 8.54 -18.63 12.83
CA TYR A 276 8.90 -19.60 13.88
C TYR A 276 8.24 -19.27 15.24
N THR A 277 7.87 -18.00 15.46
CA THR A 277 7.10 -17.55 16.62
C THR A 277 5.62 -17.94 16.58
N ASP A 278 5.10 -18.37 15.44
CA ASP A 278 3.71 -18.79 15.27
C ASP A 278 3.55 -20.32 15.49
N LEU A 279 4.68 -21.05 15.60
CA LEU A 279 4.68 -22.46 15.96
C LEU A 279 4.34 -22.64 17.44
N THR A 280 3.53 -23.66 17.75
CA THR A 280 3.23 -24.00 19.14
C THR A 280 4.46 -24.62 19.84
N ILE A 281 4.50 -24.57 21.16
CA ILE A 281 5.56 -25.22 21.94
C ILE A 281 5.65 -26.71 21.59
N GLU A 282 4.54 -27.40 21.45
CA GLU A 282 4.46 -28.82 21.09
C GLU A 282 5.07 -29.10 19.71
N GLN A 283 4.89 -28.20 18.74
CA GLN A 283 5.53 -28.29 17.41
C GLN A 283 7.05 -28.13 17.51
N HIS A 284 7.53 -27.17 18.32
CA HIS A 284 8.95 -27.01 18.59
C HIS A 284 9.54 -28.25 19.28
N GLU A 285 8.86 -28.79 20.29
CA GLU A 285 9.29 -29.99 21.02
C GLU A 285 9.36 -31.21 20.10
N THR A 286 8.36 -31.40 19.22
CA THR A 286 8.35 -32.47 18.20
C THR A 286 9.57 -32.38 17.28
N ALA A 287 9.85 -31.19 16.76
CA ALA A 287 11.00 -30.97 15.90
C ALA A 287 12.33 -31.18 16.64
N LEU A 288 12.44 -30.68 17.88
CA LEU A 288 13.63 -30.85 18.70
C LEU A 288 13.87 -32.31 19.10
N ALA A 289 12.85 -33.04 19.48
CA ALA A 289 12.96 -34.46 19.75
C ALA A 289 13.53 -35.24 18.56
N SER A 290 13.10 -34.90 17.35
CA SER A 290 13.64 -35.45 16.11
C SER A 290 15.07 -35.00 15.83
N ALA A 291 15.37 -33.71 15.95
CA ALA A 291 16.69 -33.15 15.65
C ALA A 291 17.80 -33.67 16.59
N PHE A 292 17.48 -33.78 17.87
CA PHE A 292 18.44 -34.21 18.88
C PHE A 292 18.45 -35.73 19.08
N ALA A 293 17.37 -36.45 18.76
CA ALA A 293 17.23 -37.90 18.92
C ALA A 293 17.71 -38.40 20.31
N GLY A 294 17.43 -37.62 21.35
CA GLY A 294 17.81 -37.94 22.75
C GLY A 294 19.30 -37.74 23.08
N LYS A 295 20.10 -37.11 22.22
CA LYS A 295 21.54 -36.89 22.43
C LYS A 295 21.94 -35.44 22.22
N PRO A 296 22.88 -34.88 23.01
CA PRO A 296 23.37 -33.53 22.76
C PRO A 296 24.17 -33.45 21.47
N ILE A 297 24.08 -32.28 20.82
CA ILE A 297 24.77 -32.03 19.55
C ILE A 297 25.96 -31.10 19.78
N LYS A 298 27.15 -31.51 19.31
CA LYS A 298 28.37 -30.71 19.40
C LYS A 298 28.54 -29.80 18.20
N GLY A 299 28.52 -28.47 18.46
CA GLY A 299 28.82 -27.43 17.47
C GLY A 299 27.57 -26.81 16.86
N PHE A 300 27.63 -25.48 16.75
CA PHE A 300 26.51 -24.65 16.28
C PHE A 300 26.00 -25.07 14.89
N GLU A 301 26.91 -25.23 13.93
CA GLU A 301 26.53 -25.57 12.57
C GLU A 301 25.88 -26.96 12.44
N ARG A 302 26.38 -27.93 13.21
CA ARG A 302 25.77 -29.29 13.26
C ARG A 302 24.37 -29.25 13.83
N THR A 303 24.13 -28.41 14.85
CA THR A 303 22.79 -28.22 15.42
C THR A 303 21.85 -27.63 14.40
N ILE A 304 22.26 -26.58 13.66
CA ILE A 304 21.46 -26.01 12.58
C ILE A 304 21.16 -27.05 11.50
N GLN A 305 22.14 -27.84 11.06
CA GLN A 305 21.95 -28.88 10.04
C GLN A 305 20.97 -29.98 10.51
N ALA A 306 20.99 -30.37 11.79
CA ALA A 306 20.05 -31.32 12.34
C ALA A 306 18.62 -30.75 12.44
N MET A 307 18.49 -29.47 12.75
CA MET A 307 17.18 -28.78 12.86
C MET A 307 16.47 -28.62 11.51
N ILE A 308 17.20 -28.39 10.41
CA ILE A 308 16.57 -28.14 9.10
C ILE A 308 15.59 -29.27 8.71
N PRO A 309 16.00 -30.55 8.60
CA PRO A 309 15.06 -31.63 8.24
C PRO A 309 14.01 -31.90 9.29
N ALA A 310 14.30 -31.70 10.56
CA ALA A 310 13.35 -31.90 11.66
C ALA A 310 12.19 -30.87 11.61
N TYR A 311 12.50 -29.61 11.31
CA TYR A 311 11.49 -28.58 11.13
C TYR A 311 10.74 -28.71 9.79
N GLU A 312 11.40 -29.20 8.73
CA GLU A 312 10.73 -29.55 7.47
C GLU A 312 9.69 -30.65 7.68
N ALA A 313 9.98 -31.64 8.51
CA ALA A 313 9.06 -32.75 8.81
C ALA A 313 7.76 -32.30 9.51
N ILE A 314 7.78 -31.21 10.26
CA ILE A 314 6.58 -30.62 10.88
C ILE A 314 5.91 -29.56 10.00
N GLY A 315 6.31 -29.44 8.71
CA GLY A 315 5.74 -28.49 7.75
C GLY A 315 6.41 -27.10 7.75
N PHE A 316 7.45 -26.88 8.57
CA PHE A 316 8.17 -25.61 8.63
C PHE A 316 9.47 -25.67 7.82
N LYS A 317 9.36 -25.70 6.49
CA LYS A 317 10.50 -25.75 5.56
C LYS A 317 11.18 -24.38 5.46
N ARG A 318 12.35 -24.22 6.05
CA ARG A 318 13.17 -23.00 6.05
C ARG A 318 14.65 -23.30 5.92
N GLY A 319 15.36 -22.35 5.32
CA GLY A 319 16.83 -22.44 5.15
C GLY A 319 17.60 -22.05 6.42
N ARG A 320 18.93 -22.23 6.32
CA ARG A 320 19.89 -22.01 7.40
C ARG A 320 19.71 -20.70 8.17
N SER A 321 19.54 -19.57 7.45
CA SER A 321 19.43 -18.22 8.07
C SER A 321 18.24 -18.08 9.02
N VAL A 322 17.14 -18.76 8.72
CA VAL A 322 15.96 -18.78 9.58
C VAL A 322 16.17 -19.74 10.74
N MET A 323 16.79 -20.91 10.51
CA MET A 323 17.08 -21.86 11.59
C MET A 323 18.03 -21.29 12.65
N VAL A 324 18.94 -20.39 12.28
CA VAL A 324 19.75 -19.64 13.25
C VAL A 324 18.86 -18.81 14.18
N LYS A 325 17.86 -18.11 13.65
CA LYS A 325 16.91 -17.33 14.44
C LYS A 325 16.02 -18.23 15.32
N VAL A 326 15.60 -19.37 14.77
CA VAL A 326 14.84 -20.39 15.52
C VAL A 326 15.66 -20.88 16.72
N LEU A 327 16.90 -21.26 16.52
CA LEU A 327 17.77 -21.73 17.62
C LEU A 327 17.96 -20.65 18.69
N GLN A 328 18.18 -19.39 18.30
CA GLN A 328 18.27 -18.27 19.24
C GLN A 328 16.97 -18.08 20.04
N TYR A 329 15.80 -18.15 19.41
CA TYR A 329 14.49 -18.07 20.04
C TYR A 329 14.26 -19.23 21.02
N LEU A 330 14.63 -20.44 20.63
CA LEU A 330 14.55 -21.63 21.50
C LEU A 330 15.46 -21.55 22.73
N MET A 331 16.60 -20.87 22.60
CA MET A 331 17.55 -20.68 23.71
C MET A 331 17.15 -19.51 24.62
N ASN A 332 16.79 -18.36 24.01
CA ASN A 332 16.63 -17.11 24.73
C ASN A 332 15.22 -16.89 25.28
N ASP A 333 14.20 -17.24 24.48
CA ASP A 333 12.79 -16.98 24.80
C ASP A 333 12.10 -18.20 25.39
N LEU A 334 12.10 -19.33 24.67
CA LEU A 334 11.41 -20.54 25.12
C LEU A 334 12.20 -21.40 26.11
N LYS A 335 13.52 -21.19 26.22
CA LYS A 335 14.41 -21.97 27.12
C LYS A 335 14.38 -23.50 26.89
N LEU A 336 13.96 -23.93 25.69
CA LEU A 336 13.87 -25.35 25.33
C LEU A 336 15.23 -25.98 24.98
N VAL A 337 16.17 -25.16 24.49
CA VAL A 337 17.54 -25.58 24.17
C VAL A 337 18.51 -24.86 25.09
N LYS A 338 19.42 -25.60 25.67
CA LYS A 338 20.52 -25.06 26.51
C LYS A 338 21.85 -25.28 25.84
N ARG A 339 22.78 -24.33 26.01
CA ARG A 339 24.14 -24.44 25.49
C ARG A 339 25.13 -24.39 26.64
N TYR A 340 26.01 -25.37 26.66
CA TYR A 340 27.18 -25.40 27.58
C TYR A 340 28.42 -25.63 26.73
N ASP A 341 29.35 -24.71 26.77
CA ASP A 341 30.52 -24.67 25.90
C ASP A 341 30.11 -24.77 24.40
N LYS A 342 30.48 -25.80 23.72
CA LYS A 342 30.17 -26.08 22.31
C LYS A 342 29.05 -27.13 22.13
N MET A 343 28.43 -27.57 23.22
CA MET A 343 27.38 -28.59 23.22
C MET A 343 26.00 -27.96 23.36
N PHE A 344 25.03 -28.42 22.57
CA PHE A 344 23.62 -28.03 22.65
C PHE A 344 22.81 -29.20 23.20
N TYR A 345 21.89 -28.91 24.11
CA TYR A 345 21.07 -29.87 24.83
C TYR A 345 19.60 -29.54 24.64
N TYR A 346 18.78 -30.56 24.39
CA TYR A 346 17.33 -30.51 24.46
C TYR A 346 16.87 -31.49 25.50
N GLY A 347 16.04 -31.05 26.47
CA GLY A 347 15.64 -31.85 27.65
C GLY A 347 16.60 -31.70 28.83
N GLU A 348 16.78 -32.78 29.61
CA GLU A 348 17.62 -32.74 30.80
C GLU A 348 19.11 -32.60 30.48
N VAL A 349 19.76 -31.71 31.16
CA VAL A 349 21.22 -31.52 31.08
C VAL A 349 21.87 -32.32 32.22
N PRO A 350 22.84 -33.18 31.95
CA PRO A 350 23.53 -33.95 33.00
C PRO A 350 24.13 -33.04 34.08
N THR A 351 23.96 -33.43 35.36
CA THR A 351 24.34 -32.61 36.52
C THR A 351 25.83 -32.24 36.54
N ASN A 352 26.68 -33.08 35.98
CA ASN A 352 28.12 -32.81 35.84
C ASN A 352 28.49 -31.73 34.84
N VAL A 353 27.53 -31.27 34.00
CA VAL A 353 27.73 -30.18 33.01
C VAL A 353 27.27 -28.83 33.57
N GLN A 354 26.35 -28.87 34.57
CA GLN A 354 25.78 -27.63 35.18
C GLN A 354 26.74 -26.92 36.15
N LEU A 355 27.84 -27.56 36.57
CA LEU A 355 28.79 -27.03 37.54
C LEU A 355 29.82 -26.02 36.97
N PHE A 356 29.72 -25.62 35.70
CA PHE A 356 30.71 -24.75 35.05
C PHE A 356 30.17 -23.34 34.73
N GLU A 357 29.05 -22.88 35.30
CA GLU A 357 28.45 -21.55 35.11
C GLU A 357 28.59 -20.56 36.28
N GLU A 358 29.57 -20.76 37.18
CA GLU A 358 29.90 -19.74 38.18
C GLU A 358 31.30 -19.24 37.96
N ASP A 359 31.57 -18.56 36.84
CA ASP A 359 32.73 -17.64 36.67
C ASP A 359 32.80 -17.21 35.20
N GLU A 360 32.03 -16.13 34.83
CA GLU A 360 32.49 -15.03 33.96
C GLU A 360 31.40 -13.98 33.84
#